data_194703aab0ad8afb92c08457ddfa668b
#
_entry.id   194703aab0ad8afb92c08457ddfa668b
#
_cell.length_a   1.000
_cell.length_b   1.000
_cell.length_c   1.000
_cell.angle_alpha   90.00
_cell.angle_beta   90.00
_cell.angle_gamma   90.00
#
_symmetry.space_group_name_H-M   'P 1'
#
loop_
_entity.id
_entity.type
_entity.pdbx_description
1 polymer ?
#
loop_
_entity_poly.entity_id
_entity_poly.type
_entity_poly.pdbx_seq_one_letter_code
_entity_poly.pdbx_strand_id
1 'polypeptide(L)'
;MKIPLKKSLSIIIALVIMFSFASCSANVKTKDFNNFSIMDDAEIIGKLEGVIPLEGGADIEIHFPEEKTFDTVILENDNHQVDRFSISVKDKNGEYQTVYEQDSIGDFRYCEIGEHTSDSLKICIESSNENQFDIAGIDVLNVNDNKNDDFRVTSYIVCPTYYANGITEKEKLQSITDVILFGIVRFDENGEIYLQDCEINGETISGDKILKSIITDVKSANPDIKVHCNALGPDGADADSKEKLHSQAFITYGDKLATNIMSLLDAYDFDGFYFDYEYPYKAKSRRDFSKFIVRLDEMMGEYILGASLSHWNCSLSKSAIKALDRVEIMAYDESTWNQHSGFGTKGGALSILQFKRKGYDLSKCDLGLPFYGRTHGGDETWPSYAQLVEKLENNPFENYIQEVYGTIENIDAVTISFNGVQMIKDKTAFANDYGLGGVMVWHYSCDVSYESDMSLFKAIQTSLATRN
;
A
#
# COMPACT_ATOMS: atom_id res chain seq x y z
N MET A 1 -74.88 -10.32 15.08
CA MET A 1 -74.06 -10.59 16.28
C MET A 1 -72.60 -10.32 15.88
N LYS A 2 -72.06 -9.17 16.32
CA LYS A 2 -70.71 -8.69 15.90
C LYS A 2 -69.70 -9.23 16.86
N ILE A 3 -68.64 -9.91 16.31
CA ILE A 3 -67.46 -10.31 17.05
C ILE A 3 -66.39 -9.28 16.75
N PRO A 4 -65.75 -8.62 17.71
CA PRO A 4 -64.74 -7.64 17.43
C PRO A 4 -63.34 -8.35 17.28
N LEU A 5 -62.70 -8.04 16.18
CA LEU A 5 -61.29 -8.40 15.93
C LEU A 5 -60.39 -7.65 16.91
N LYS A 6 -59.75 -8.35 17.82
CA LYS A 6 -58.64 -7.80 18.59
C LYS A 6 -57.40 -7.70 17.68
N LYS A 7 -57.03 -6.47 17.38
CA LYS A 7 -55.70 -6.17 16.81
C LYS A 7 -54.66 -6.42 17.90
N SER A 8 -53.92 -7.48 17.79
CA SER A 8 -52.68 -7.65 18.54
C SER A 8 -51.60 -6.79 17.86
N LEU A 9 -51.32 -5.68 18.51
CA LEU A 9 -50.18 -4.82 18.17
C LEU A 9 -48.89 -5.56 18.60
N SER A 10 -48.32 -6.29 17.69
CA SER A 10 -46.95 -6.81 17.89
C SER A 10 -46.00 -5.65 17.79
N ILE A 11 -45.62 -5.11 18.94
CA ILE A 11 -44.45 -4.23 19.05
C ILE A 11 -43.22 -5.09 18.76
N ILE A 12 -42.75 -5.06 17.51
CA ILE A 12 -41.41 -5.49 17.18
C ILE A 12 -40.49 -4.42 17.79
N ILE A 13 -40.04 -4.68 19.00
CA ILE A 13 -38.85 -4.01 19.54
C ILE A 13 -37.72 -4.51 18.67
N ALA A 14 -37.41 -3.76 17.63
CA ALA A 14 -36.13 -3.84 17.00
C ALA A 14 -35.08 -3.45 18.06
N LEU A 15 -34.56 -4.45 18.76
CA LEU A 15 -33.33 -4.32 19.51
C LEU A 15 -32.26 -4.03 18.43
N VAL A 16 -32.08 -2.76 18.11
CA VAL A 16 -30.84 -2.26 17.54
C VAL A 16 -29.83 -2.49 18.65
N ILE A 17 -29.24 -3.68 18.65
CA ILE A 17 -27.96 -3.89 19.30
C ILE A 17 -27.03 -3.00 18.49
N MET A 18 -26.94 -1.72 18.87
CA MET A 18 -25.72 -0.97 18.69
C MET A 18 -24.66 -1.77 19.44
N PHE A 19 -24.02 -2.69 18.73
CA PHE A 19 -22.66 -2.96 19.03
C PHE A 19 -21.97 -1.61 18.80
N SER A 20 -21.89 -0.80 19.83
CA SER A 20 -20.73 0.03 20.04
C SER A 20 -19.58 -0.98 20.01
N PHE A 21 -19.04 -1.20 18.83
CA PHE A 21 -17.63 -1.49 18.73
C PHE A 21 -16.97 -0.31 19.43
N ALA A 22 -16.76 -0.43 20.74
CA ALA A 22 -15.58 0.18 21.30
C ALA A 22 -14.49 -0.27 20.35
N SER A 23 -14.09 0.59 19.44
CA SER A 23 -12.90 0.41 18.66
C SER A 23 -11.80 0.36 19.72
N CYS A 24 -11.47 -0.82 20.22
CA CYS A 24 -10.11 -1.07 20.60
C CYS A 24 -9.36 -0.66 19.35
N SER A 25 -8.76 0.51 19.37
CA SER A 25 -7.98 1.04 18.28
C SER A 25 -6.93 0.00 17.95
N ALA A 26 -7.23 -0.74 16.91
CA ALA A 26 -6.44 -1.90 16.52
C ALA A 26 -5.42 -1.44 15.50
N ASN A 27 -4.80 -0.30 15.72
CA ASN A 27 -3.71 0.25 14.94
C ASN A 27 -2.37 -0.27 15.47
N VAL A 28 -1.36 -0.21 14.63
CA VAL A 28 0.04 -0.21 15.05
C VAL A 28 0.21 0.95 16.02
N LYS A 29 0.98 0.75 17.05
CA LYS A 29 1.19 1.72 18.13
C LYS A 29 2.69 1.98 18.32
N THR A 30 3.03 3.11 18.90
CA THR A 30 4.40 3.45 19.29
C THR A 30 5.09 2.28 20.01
N LYS A 31 4.39 1.62 20.94
CA LYS A 31 4.90 0.44 21.68
C LYS A 31 5.36 -0.74 20.81
N ASP A 32 4.91 -0.83 19.57
CA ASP A 32 5.33 -1.90 18.65
C ASP A 32 6.78 -1.68 18.18
N PHE A 33 7.35 -0.49 18.45
CA PHE A 33 8.72 -0.07 18.11
C PHE A 33 9.59 0.20 19.35
N ASN A 34 9.16 -0.18 20.54
CA ASN A 34 9.89 0.10 21.82
C ASN A 34 11.37 -0.32 21.79
N ASN A 35 11.75 -1.31 20.98
CA ASN A 35 13.14 -1.75 20.86
C ASN A 35 14.06 -0.68 20.23
N PHE A 36 13.50 0.27 19.54
CA PHE A 36 14.22 1.35 18.85
C PHE A 36 14.03 2.72 19.52
N SER A 37 13.13 2.81 20.51
CA SER A 37 12.81 4.05 21.21
C SER A 37 14.02 4.58 21.98
N ILE A 38 14.25 5.89 21.87
CA ILE A 38 15.28 6.63 22.62
C ILE A 38 14.65 7.61 23.62
N MET A 39 13.35 7.46 23.88
CA MET A 39 12.59 8.38 24.74
C MET A 39 12.84 8.18 26.24
N ASP A 40 13.63 7.19 26.65
CA ASP A 40 14.04 7.05 28.04
C ASP A 40 14.71 8.35 28.53
N ASP A 41 14.23 8.93 29.62
CA ASP A 41 14.69 10.19 30.22
C ASP A 41 14.45 11.46 29.37
N ALA A 42 13.68 11.39 28.25
CA ALA A 42 13.30 12.57 27.49
C ALA A 42 12.21 13.38 28.22
N GLU A 43 12.30 14.70 28.14
CA GLU A 43 11.27 15.64 28.61
C GLU A 43 10.44 16.16 27.43
N ILE A 44 9.12 16.05 27.54
CA ILE A 44 8.19 16.63 26.57
C ILE A 44 7.70 17.98 27.11
N ILE A 45 7.98 19.05 26.39
CA ILE A 45 7.58 20.43 26.73
C ILE A 45 6.52 20.88 25.73
N GLY A 46 5.42 21.43 26.25
CA GLY A 46 4.26 21.81 25.44
C GLY A 46 3.02 21.03 25.84
N LYS A 47 1.96 21.20 25.08
CA LYS A 47 0.70 20.49 25.28
C LYS A 47 0.51 19.47 24.17
N LEU A 48 0.07 18.29 24.53
CA LEU A 48 -0.29 17.24 23.57
C LEU A 48 -1.72 17.40 23.04
N GLU A 49 -2.52 18.26 23.67
CA GLU A 49 -3.89 18.58 23.24
C GLU A 49 -4.16 20.09 23.42
N GLY A 50 -4.99 20.66 22.58
CA GLY A 50 -5.38 22.06 22.70
C GLY A 50 -5.91 22.69 21.43
N VAL A 51 -5.97 24.03 21.46
CA VAL A 51 -6.34 24.88 20.32
C VAL A 51 -5.07 25.34 19.64
N ILE A 52 -5.05 25.28 18.31
CA ILE A 52 -3.94 25.77 17.51
C ILE A 52 -3.95 27.30 17.52
N PRO A 53 -2.86 27.95 17.87
CA PRO A 53 -2.75 29.44 17.80
C PRO A 53 -2.99 29.92 16.35
N LEU A 54 -3.54 31.14 16.22
CA LEU A 54 -3.79 31.78 14.93
C LEU A 54 -2.49 32.11 14.15
N GLU A 55 -1.40 32.25 14.86
CA GLU A 55 -0.07 32.46 14.29
C GLU A 55 0.92 31.49 14.92
N GLY A 56 1.78 30.87 14.12
CA GLY A 56 2.94 30.10 14.56
C GLY A 56 2.68 28.64 14.89
N GLY A 57 1.41 28.14 14.84
CA GLY A 57 1.08 26.75 15.18
C GLY A 57 1.20 26.41 16.66
N ALA A 58 1.02 25.12 17.03
CA ALA A 58 1.19 24.60 18.38
C ALA A 58 2.47 23.75 18.44
N ASP A 59 3.46 24.22 19.21
CA ASP A 59 4.74 23.55 19.35
C ASP A 59 4.74 22.52 20.49
N ILE A 60 5.31 21.36 20.21
CA ILE A 60 5.64 20.30 21.15
C ILE A 60 7.14 20.04 21.02
N GLU A 61 7.91 20.33 22.09
CA GLU A 61 9.35 20.11 22.08
C GLU A 61 9.70 18.84 22.86
N ILE A 62 10.69 18.11 22.38
CA ILE A 62 11.26 16.95 23.05
C ILE A 62 12.72 17.25 23.32
N HIS A 63 13.09 17.21 24.60
CA HIS A 63 14.43 17.48 25.06
C HIS A 63 15.06 16.22 25.63
N PHE A 64 16.26 15.89 25.17
CA PHE A 64 17.09 14.83 25.69
C PHE A 64 18.13 15.40 26.68
N PRO A 65 18.50 14.70 27.76
CA PRO A 65 19.50 15.15 28.71
C PRO A 65 20.92 15.25 28.11
N GLU A 66 21.14 14.58 26.98
CA GLU A 66 22.37 14.62 26.18
C GLU A 66 22.03 14.46 24.69
N GLU A 67 22.97 14.80 23.79
CA GLU A 67 22.77 14.55 22.36
C GLU A 67 22.49 13.07 22.09
N LYS A 68 21.45 12.79 21.33
CA LYS A 68 21.03 11.46 20.87
C LYS A 68 21.03 11.44 19.33
N THR A 69 21.35 10.28 18.76
CA THR A 69 21.14 10.02 17.34
C THR A 69 19.80 9.37 17.13
N PHE A 70 19.03 9.86 16.15
CA PHE A 70 17.70 9.37 15.80
C PHE A 70 17.42 9.66 14.32
N ASP A 71 16.47 8.92 13.75
CA ASP A 71 16.13 8.98 12.33
C ASP A 71 14.62 8.93 12.05
N THR A 72 13.82 8.66 13.08
CA THR A 72 12.39 8.42 12.90
C THR A 72 11.60 9.01 14.07
N VAL A 73 10.45 9.62 13.74
CA VAL A 73 9.46 10.09 14.73
C VAL A 73 8.13 9.42 14.47
N ILE A 74 7.51 8.88 15.52
CA ILE A 74 6.15 8.32 15.44
C ILE A 74 5.19 9.28 16.15
N LEU A 75 4.06 9.53 15.48
CA LEU A 75 2.94 10.28 16.01
C LEU A 75 1.68 9.45 16.03
N GLU A 76 0.98 9.42 17.16
CA GLU A 76 -0.38 8.90 17.27
C GLU A 76 -1.33 10.06 17.51
N ASN A 77 -2.42 10.13 16.74
CA ASN A 77 -3.46 11.15 16.88
C ASN A 77 -4.77 10.47 17.30
N ASP A 78 -5.60 11.13 18.10
CA ASP A 78 -6.79 10.47 18.64
C ASP A 78 -8.10 11.06 18.05
N ASN A 79 -8.50 12.25 18.41
CA ASN A 79 -9.86 12.73 18.14
C ASN A 79 -9.94 13.83 17.05
N HIS A 80 -8.89 14.64 16.89
CA HIS A 80 -8.88 15.77 15.96
C HIS A 80 -7.88 15.55 14.85
N GLN A 81 -8.37 15.59 13.62
CA GLN A 81 -7.51 15.37 12.45
C GLN A 81 -6.60 16.58 12.26
N VAL A 82 -5.29 16.36 12.38
CA VAL A 82 -4.25 17.28 11.98
C VAL A 82 -4.16 17.31 10.45
N ASP A 83 -4.25 18.51 9.86
CA ASP A 83 -4.20 18.69 8.40
C ASP A 83 -2.81 19.08 7.90
N ARG A 84 -1.97 19.66 8.77
CA ARG A 84 -0.58 19.98 8.45
C ARG A 84 0.28 20.03 9.71
N PHE A 85 1.47 19.47 9.62
CA PHE A 85 2.47 19.52 10.69
C PHE A 85 3.89 19.47 10.12
N SER A 86 4.85 19.91 10.94
CA SER A 86 6.27 19.84 10.63
C SER A 86 7.08 19.33 11.82
N ILE A 87 8.26 18.76 11.51
CA ILE A 87 9.25 18.35 12.51
C ILE A 87 10.53 19.10 12.22
N SER A 88 11.09 19.72 13.27
CA SER A 88 12.34 20.46 13.20
C SER A 88 13.32 19.89 14.22
N VAL A 89 14.59 19.81 13.84
CA VAL A 89 15.68 19.35 14.69
C VAL A 89 16.57 20.54 15.03
N LYS A 90 16.99 20.66 16.28
CA LYS A 90 17.86 21.72 16.73
C LYS A 90 19.30 21.46 16.25
N ASP A 91 19.85 22.44 15.55
CA ASP A 91 21.22 22.39 15.04
C ASP A 91 22.27 22.77 16.11
N LYS A 92 23.55 22.68 15.76
CA LYS A 92 24.68 23.02 16.64
C LYS A 92 24.75 24.48 17.03
N ASN A 93 24.01 25.38 16.35
CA ASN A 93 23.92 26.79 16.66
C ASN A 93 22.75 27.10 17.61
N GLY A 94 21.94 26.09 17.92
CA GLY A 94 20.75 26.21 18.74
C GLY A 94 19.48 26.61 17.99
N GLU A 95 19.53 26.58 16.62
CA GLU A 95 18.40 26.95 15.77
C GLU A 95 17.68 25.69 15.29
N TYR A 96 16.34 25.74 15.26
CA TYR A 96 15.53 24.63 14.73
C TYR A 96 15.46 24.68 13.21
N GLN A 97 15.86 23.59 12.58
CA GLN A 97 15.80 23.40 11.12
C GLN A 97 14.70 22.40 10.80
N THR A 98 13.74 22.78 9.96
CA THR A 98 12.67 21.88 9.51
C THR A 98 13.26 20.77 8.64
N VAL A 99 13.05 19.53 9.05
CA VAL A 99 13.56 18.31 8.38
C VAL A 99 12.44 17.48 7.78
N TYR A 100 11.19 17.73 8.20
CA TYR A 100 10.03 16.98 7.75
C TYR A 100 8.79 17.87 7.78
N GLU A 101 7.95 17.76 6.76
CA GLU A 101 6.69 18.49 6.65
C GLU A 101 5.67 17.61 5.95
N GLN A 102 4.46 17.48 6.48
CA GLN A 102 3.42 16.64 5.91
C GLN A 102 2.01 17.17 6.17
N ASP A 103 1.08 16.69 5.38
CA ASP A 103 -0.31 17.13 5.34
C ASP A 103 -1.21 16.46 6.39
N SER A 104 -0.89 15.31 6.92
CA SER A 104 -1.77 14.62 7.87
C SER A 104 -1.01 13.64 8.75
N ILE A 105 -1.39 13.58 10.02
CA ILE A 105 -0.93 12.51 10.92
C ILE A 105 -1.76 11.23 10.70
N GLY A 106 -3.06 11.36 10.44
CA GLY A 106 -3.99 10.23 10.50
C GLY A 106 -4.10 9.71 11.93
N ASP A 107 -4.46 8.44 12.12
CA ASP A 107 -4.48 7.81 13.45
C ASP A 107 -3.06 7.45 13.93
N PHE A 108 -2.15 7.24 12.99
CA PHE A 108 -0.76 6.84 13.22
C PHE A 108 0.11 7.33 12.06
N ARG A 109 1.22 7.95 12.37
CA ARG A 109 2.19 8.40 11.37
C ARG A 109 3.60 7.95 11.74
N TYR A 110 4.27 7.33 10.79
CA TYR A 110 5.67 6.97 10.84
C TYR A 110 6.44 7.98 9.97
N CYS A 111 7.25 8.83 10.59
CA CYS A 111 7.95 9.92 9.93
C CYS A 111 9.44 9.56 9.80
N GLU A 112 9.88 9.17 8.63
CA GLU A 112 11.29 8.95 8.32
C GLU A 112 11.94 10.31 8.03
N ILE A 113 12.71 10.82 9.01
CA ILE A 113 13.32 12.15 8.96
C ILE A 113 14.78 12.15 8.54
N GLY A 114 15.37 10.97 8.35
CA GLY A 114 16.81 10.80 8.16
C GLY A 114 17.60 10.91 9.46
N GLU A 115 18.90 10.56 9.41
CA GLU A 115 19.76 10.56 10.59
C GLU A 115 20.07 11.99 11.09
N HIS A 116 19.80 12.23 12.35
CA HIS A 116 20.13 13.45 13.07
C HIS A 116 20.76 13.15 14.42
N THR A 117 21.66 14.01 14.86
CA THR A 117 22.22 13.99 16.24
C THR A 117 21.92 15.32 16.89
N SER A 118 21.12 15.33 17.95
CA SER A 118 20.69 16.55 18.66
C SER A 118 20.25 16.25 20.09
N ASP A 119 20.22 17.28 20.92
CA ASP A 119 19.61 17.25 22.26
C ASP A 119 18.13 17.66 22.25
N SER A 120 17.59 18.07 21.09
CA SER A 120 16.21 18.53 21.01
C SER A 120 15.62 18.45 19.61
N LEU A 121 14.33 18.11 19.55
CA LEU A 121 13.51 18.24 18.35
C LEU A 121 12.17 18.90 18.70
N LYS A 122 11.51 19.46 17.69
CA LYS A 122 10.24 20.15 17.81
C LYS A 122 9.25 19.66 16.76
N ILE A 123 8.03 19.38 17.20
CA ILE A 123 6.88 19.09 16.34
C ILE A 123 5.97 20.31 16.39
N CYS A 124 5.66 20.89 15.24
CA CYS A 124 4.72 21.99 15.12
C CYS A 124 3.44 21.51 14.46
N ILE A 125 2.32 21.63 15.14
CA ILE A 125 0.99 21.38 14.60
C ILE A 125 0.48 22.69 14.00
N GLU A 126 0.43 22.77 12.66
CA GLU A 126 0.17 24.01 11.94
C GLU A 126 -1.31 24.25 11.68
N SER A 127 -2.06 23.18 11.37
CA SER A 127 -3.50 23.25 11.14
C SER A 127 -4.23 21.93 11.44
N SER A 128 -5.52 22.05 11.69
CA SER A 128 -6.46 20.94 11.79
C SER A 128 -7.85 21.37 11.30
N ASN A 129 -8.70 20.42 10.98
CA ASN A 129 -10.06 20.67 10.51
C ASN A 129 -10.97 21.40 11.52
N GLU A 130 -10.66 21.31 12.83
CA GLU A 130 -11.45 21.94 13.91
C GLU A 130 -10.66 22.98 14.72
N ASN A 131 -9.47 23.36 14.24
CA ASN A 131 -8.53 24.23 14.96
C ASN A 131 -8.16 23.70 16.36
N GLN A 132 -8.22 22.37 16.55
CA GLN A 132 -7.84 21.65 17.75
C GLN A 132 -6.96 20.48 17.40
N PHE A 133 -6.13 20.02 18.32
CA PHE A 133 -5.28 18.84 18.14
C PHE A 133 -5.26 18.00 19.42
N ASP A 134 -4.99 16.71 19.25
CA ASP A 134 -4.92 15.72 20.31
C ASP A 134 -3.93 14.63 19.92
N ILE A 135 -2.70 14.77 20.38
CA ILE A 135 -1.61 13.82 20.11
C ILE A 135 -1.60 12.76 21.21
N ALA A 136 -2.08 11.58 20.89
CA ALA A 136 -2.21 10.45 21.82
C ALA A 136 -0.88 9.79 22.17
N GLY A 137 0.13 9.91 21.31
CA GLY A 137 1.46 9.35 21.55
C GLY A 137 2.52 9.95 20.64
N ILE A 138 3.73 10.05 21.19
CA ILE A 138 4.94 10.45 20.46
C ILE A 138 6.02 9.45 20.83
N ASP A 139 6.81 9.02 19.84
CA ASP A 139 8.05 8.29 20.07
C ASP A 139 9.13 8.78 19.11
N VAL A 140 10.37 8.73 19.51
CA VAL A 140 11.54 9.05 18.71
C VAL A 140 12.43 7.82 18.68
N LEU A 141 12.79 7.38 17.50
CA LEU A 141 13.48 6.13 17.28
C LEU A 141 14.85 6.33 16.66
N ASN A 142 15.76 5.43 17.01
CA ASN A 142 16.98 5.18 16.28
C ASN A 142 16.89 3.78 15.69
N VAL A 143 16.57 3.68 14.40
CA VAL A 143 16.43 2.42 13.65
C VAL A 143 17.60 2.18 12.70
N ASN A 144 18.65 2.99 12.76
CA ASN A 144 19.90 2.73 12.07
C ASN A 144 20.39 1.31 12.40
N ASP A 145 20.94 0.61 11.42
CA ASP A 145 21.36 -0.80 11.49
C ASP A 145 20.19 -1.83 11.50
N ASN A 146 18.94 -1.45 11.26
CA ASN A 146 17.81 -2.39 11.15
C ASN A 146 17.49 -2.76 9.69
N LYS A 147 18.49 -2.89 8.85
CA LYS A 147 18.27 -3.29 7.46
C LYS A 147 17.89 -4.76 7.37
N ASN A 148 16.79 -5.01 6.69
CA ASN A 148 16.49 -6.34 6.19
C ASN A 148 17.20 -6.55 4.84
N ASP A 149 18.29 -7.31 4.82
CA ASP A 149 19.07 -7.59 3.60
C ASP A 149 18.24 -8.34 2.53
N ASP A 150 17.18 -9.05 2.94
CA ASP A 150 16.26 -9.76 2.07
C ASP A 150 15.03 -8.93 1.69
N PHE A 151 15.03 -7.62 1.98
CA PHE A 151 13.90 -6.73 1.72
C PHE A 151 13.61 -6.62 0.23
N ARG A 152 12.40 -6.95 -0.15
CA ARG A 152 11.97 -6.97 -1.55
C ARG A 152 11.43 -5.62 -2.00
N VAL A 153 11.74 -5.27 -3.23
CA VAL A 153 11.07 -4.21 -3.97
C VAL A 153 10.41 -4.86 -5.18
N THR A 154 9.15 -5.22 -5.02
CA THR A 154 8.34 -5.87 -6.05
C THR A 154 7.60 -4.81 -6.87
N SER A 155 7.55 -4.94 -8.19
CA SER A 155 6.77 -4.04 -9.03
C SER A 155 5.89 -4.77 -10.03
N TYR A 156 4.62 -4.38 -10.10
CA TYR A 156 3.78 -4.78 -11.22
C TYR A 156 4.21 -4.06 -12.50
N ILE A 157 4.31 -4.81 -13.57
CA ILE A 157 4.47 -4.30 -14.94
C ILE A 157 3.17 -4.58 -15.69
N VAL A 158 2.38 -3.54 -15.98
CA VAL A 158 1.23 -3.64 -16.88
C VAL A 158 1.78 -3.78 -18.31
N CYS A 159 1.83 -5.02 -18.78
CA CYS A 159 2.57 -5.40 -19.98
C CYS A 159 2.20 -4.60 -21.25
N PRO A 160 0.92 -4.37 -21.57
CA PRO A 160 0.56 -3.57 -22.75
C PRO A 160 1.07 -2.13 -22.67
N THR A 161 0.99 -1.52 -21.47
CA THR A 161 1.46 -0.14 -21.23
C THR A 161 2.98 -0.06 -21.35
N TYR A 162 3.70 -0.98 -20.72
CA TYR A 162 5.16 -1.03 -20.79
C TYR A 162 5.63 -1.20 -22.24
N TYR A 163 5.06 -2.16 -22.97
CA TYR A 163 5.41 -2.43 -24.35
C TYR A 163 5.11 -1.22 -25.28
N ALA A 164 3.97 -0.55 -25.06
CA ALA A 164 3.59 0.63 -25.82
C ALA A 164 4.55 1.82 -25.61
N ASN A 165 5.05 2.00 -24.38
CA ASN A 165 5.97 3.08 -24.04
C ASN A 165 7.36 2.88 -24.68
N GLY A 166 7.79 1.64 -24.88
CA GLY A 166 9.05 1.29 -25.55
C GLY A 166 10.31 1.83 -24.87
N ILE A 167 10.23 2.21 -23.59
CA ILE A 167 11.33 2.80 -22.83
C ILE A 167 11.71 1.85 -21.70
N THR A 168 12.96 1.38 -21.72
CA THR A 168 13.57 0.59 -20.66
C THR A 168 14.53 1.45 -19.87
N GLU A 169 14.17 1.78 -18.62
CA GLU A 169 15.05 2.49 -17.69
C GLU A 169 15.85 1.48 -16.86
N LYS A 170 17.12 1.32 -17.22
CA LYS A 170 18.01 0.32 -16.61
C LYS A 170 18.18 0.54 -15.11
N GLU A 171 18.42 1.76 -14.69
CA GLU A 171 18.63 2.14 -13.28
C GLU A 171 17.38 1.87 -12.45
N LYS A 172 16.20 2.15 -13.00
CA LYS A 172 14.92 1.84 -12.35
C LYS A 172 14.73 0.34 -12.17
N LEU A 173 15.02 -0.47 -13.19
CA LEU A 173 14.96 -1.93 -13.10
C LEU A 173 16.01 -2.52 -12.14
N GLN A 174 17.17 -1.90 -12.02
CA GLN A 174 18.20 -2.30 -11.05
C GLN A 174 17.82 -2.00 -9.60
N SER A 175 16.87 -1.09 -9.37
CA SER A 175 16.33 -0.77 -8.04
C SER A 175 15.21 -1.73 -7.60
N ILE A 176 14.83 -2.70 -8.43
CA ILE A 176 13.73 -3.64 -8.21
C ILE A 176 14.30 -5.05 -8.06
N THR A 177 13.79 -5.82 -7.09
CA THR A 177 14.17 -7.22 -6.87
C THR A 177 13.31 -8.21 -7.63
N ASP A 178 12.02 -7.88 -7.78
CA ASP A 178 11.00 -8.76 -8.34
C ASP A 178 10.04 -7.95 -9.25
N VAL A 179 9.66 -8.51 -10.40
CA VAL A 179 8.59 -7.96 -11.24
C VAL A 179 7.47 -8.97 -11.44
N ILE A 180 6.24 -8.49 -11.43
CA ILE A 180 5.05 -9.29 -11.70
C ILE A 180 4.44 -8.79 -13.02
N LEU A 181 4.47 -9.65 -14.05
CA LEU A 181 3.95 -9.33 -15.37
C LEU A 181 2.43 -9.48 -15.39
N PHE A 182 1.72 -8.38 -15.63
CA PHE A 182 0.27 -8.27 -15.52
C PHE A 182 -0.41 -7.97 -16.86
N GLY A 183 -1.60 -8.57 -17.05
CA GLY A 183 -2.54 -8.19 -18.12
C GLY A 183 -2.44 -8.99 -19.41
N ILE A 184 -1.54 -9.95 -19.52
CA ILE A 184 -1.39 -10.82 -20.73
C ILE A 184 -1.86 -12.25 -20.48
N VAL A 185 -1.49 -12.85 -19.35
CA VAL A 185 -1.86 -14.25 -19.08
C VAL A 185 -3.25 -14.31 -18.50
N ARG A 186 -4.07 -15.20 -19.04
CA ARG A 186 -5.42 -15.46 -18.55
C ARG A 186 -5.70 -16.95 -18.45
N PHE A 187 -6.62 -17.31 -17.57
CA PHE A 187 -7.20 -18.66 -17.54
C PHE A 187 -8.73 -18.60 -17.67
N ASP A 188 -9.31 -19.64 -18.22
CA ASP A 188 -10.76 -19.79 -18.32
C ASP A 188 -11.35 -20.69 -17.21
N GLU A 189 -12.68 -20.82 -17.19
CA GLU A 189 -13.40 -21.65 -16.23
C GLU A 189 -13.15 -23.16 -16.40
N ASN A 190 -12.53 -23.58 -17.50
CA ASN A 190 -12.16 -24.98 -17.82
C ASN A 190 -10.69 -25.26 -17.53
N GLY A 191 -9.97 -24.31 -16.91
CA GLY A 191 -8.56 -24.42 -16.53
C GLY A 191 -7.59 -24.32 -17.70
N GLU A 192 -8.02 -23.81 -18.86
CA GLU A 192 -7.11 -23.49 -19.96
C GLU A 192 -6.40 -22.16 -19.68
N ILE A 193 -5.11 -22.10 -20.01
CA ILE A 193 -4.34 -20.86 -20.00
C ILE A 193 -4.14 -20.40 -21.43
N TYR A 194 -4.30 -19.10 -21.63
CA TYR A 194 -4.04 -18.45 -22.92
C TYR A 194 -3.40 -17.08 -22.73
N LEU A 195 -2.72 -16.62 -23.78
CA LEU A 195 -2.10 -15.29 -23.82
C LEU A 195 -3.02 -14.36 -24.61
N GLN A 196 -3.36 -13.22 -24.00
CA GLN A 196 -4.21 -12.23 -24.63
C GLN A 196 -3.40 -11.35 -25.59
N ASP A 197 -3.83 -11.27 -26.85
CA ASP A 197 -3.32 -10.29 -27.80
C ASP A 197 -3.83 -8.90 -27.44
N CYS A 198 -3.04 -7.87 -27.74
CA CYS A 198 -3.35 -6.49 -27.39
C CYS A 198 -3.28 -5.56 -28.61
N GLU A 199 -4.22 -4.62 -28.67
CA GLU A 199 -4.18 -3.52 -29.65
C GLU A 199 -3.25 -2.43 -29.09
N ILE A 200 -2.13 -2.21 -29.78
CA ILE A 200 -1.12 -1.23 -29.38
C ILE A 200 -0.79 -0.37 -30.60
N ASN A 201 -1.03 0.94 -30.51
CA ASN A 201 -0.80 1.91 -31.58
C ASN A 201 -1.48 1.53 -32.93
N GLY A 202 -2.63 0.85 -32.86
CA GLY A 202 -3.42 0.44 -34.04
C GLY A 202 -2.94 -0.87 -34.69
N GLU A 203 -2.05 -1.60 -34.04
CA GLU A 203 -1.60 -2.93 -34.44
C GLU A 203 -1.95 -3.96 -33.39
N THR A 204 -2.41 -5.16 -33.82
CA THR A 204 -2.60 -6.30 -32.92
C THR A 204 -1.27 -6.97 -32.65
N ILE A 205 -0.80 -6.91 -31.42
CA ILE A 205 0.45 -7.52 -30.97
C ILE A 205 0.13 -8.76 -30.15
N SER A 206 0.76 -9.91 -30.50
CA SER A 206 0.52 -11.14 -29.76
C SER A 206 1.05 -11.07 -28.31
N GLY A 207 0.30 -11.65 -27.37
CA GLY A 207 0.70 -11.72 -25.99
C GLY A 207 2.07 -12.40 -25.80
N ASP A 208 2.37 -13.43 -26.59
CA ASP A 208 3.69 -14.09 -26.62
C ASP A 208 4.83 -13.12 -26.92
N LYS A 209 4.66 -12.27 -27.96
CA LYS A 209 5.66 -11.27 -28.34
C LYS A 209 5.86 -10.22 -27.24
N ILE A 210 4.78 -9.78 -26.61
CA ILE A 210 4.84 -8.80 -25.51
C ILE A 210 5.62 -9.38 -24.33
N LEU A 211 5.27 -10.58 -23.86
CA LEU A 211 5.94 -11.22 -22.72
C LEU A 211 7.44 -11.42 -22.99
N LYS A 212 7.80 -12.01 -24.14
CA LYS A 212 9.20 -12.26 -24.50
C LYS A 212 10.03 -10.98 -24.57
N SER A 213 9.45 -9.90 -25.11
CA SER A 213 10.11 -8.60 -25.15
C SER A 213 10.40 -8.08 -23.75
N ILE A 214 9.37 -8.06 -22.88
CA ILE A 214 9.51 -7.53 -21.52
C ILE A 214 10.50 -8.35 -20.70
N ILE A 215 10.41 -9.69 -20.74
CA ILE A 215 11.37 -10.58 -20.05
C ILE A 215 12.79 -10.30 -20.51
N THR A 216 12.99 -10.12 -21.81
CA THR A 216 14.31 -9.80 -22.38
C THR A 216 14.83 -8.46 -21.87
N ASP A 217 14.00 -7.42 -21.89
CA ASP A 217 14.36 -6.07 -21.42
C ASP A 217 14.74 -6.08 -19.94
N VAL A 218 13.89 -6.70 -19.12
CA VAL A 218 14.03 -6.77 -17.66
C VAL A 218 15.30 -7.53 -17.27
N LYS A 219 15.50 -8.75 -17.82
CA LYS A 219 16.70 -9.57 -17.54
C LYS A 219 17.98 -8.97 -18.12
N SER A 220 17.90 -8.21 -19.22
CA SER A 220 19.06 -7.49 -19.77
C SER A 220 19.47 -6.29 -18.91
N ALA A 221 18.52 -5.61 -18.29
CA ALA A 221 18.77 -4.48 -17.40
C ALA A 221 19.27 -4.94 -16.01
N ASN A 222 18.67 -6.02 -15.48
CA ASN A 222 18.98 -6.61 -14.19
C ASN A 222 18.92 -8.15 -14.29
N PRO A 223 20.04 -8.86 -14.48
CA PRO A 223 20.05 -10.31 -14.60
C PRO A 223 19.55 -11.07 -13.36
N ASP A 224 19.67 -10.46 -12.18
CA ASP A 224 19.32 -11.08 -10.90
C ASP A 224 17.82 -10.88 -10.53
N ILE A 225 17.10 -10.02 -11.26
CA ILE A 225 15.70 -9.74 -11.00
C ILE A 225 14.86 -10.98 -11.19
N LYS A 226 13.94 -11.26 -10.26
CA LYS A 226 12.95 -12.33 -10.42
C LYS A 226 11.79 -11.85 -11.26
N VAL A 227 11.36 -12.69 -12.19
CA VAL A 227 10.24 -12.40 -13.09
C VAL A 227 9.10 -13.36 -12.83
N HIS A 228 7.98 -12.83 -12.36
CA HIS A 228 6.80 -13.62 -12.03
C HIS A 228 5.69 -13.39 -13.04
N CYS A 229 4.88 -14.42 -13.23
CA CYS A 229 3.67 -14.35 -14.02
C CYS A 229 2.46 -14.06 -13.11
N ASN A 230 1.61 -13.12 -13.51
CA ASN A 230 0.27 -12.97 -12.97
C ASN A 230 -0.76 -13.46 -13.99
N ALA A 231 -1.76 -14.22 -13.54
CA ALA A 231 -2.87 -14.61 -14.41
C ALA A 231 -4.21 -14.09 -13.91
N LEU A 232 -4.92 -13.42 -14.81
CA LEU A 232 -6.29 -13.00 -14.58
C LEU A 232 -7.24 -14.14 -14.92
N GLY A 233 -8.21 -14.39 -14.04
CA GLY A 233 -9.22 -15.42 -14.23
C GLY A 233 -10.38 -14.96 -15.12
N PRO A 234 -11.38 -15.82 -15.30
CA PRO A 234 -12.53 -15.52 -16.15
C PRO A 234 -13.36 -14.39 -15.57
N ASP A 235 -13.74 -13.45 -16.43
CA ASP A 235 -14.70 -12.40 -16.10
C ASP A 235 -16.13 -12.96 -16.14
N GLY A 236 -16.97 -12.51 -15.18
CA GLY A 236 -18.38 -12.79 -15.13
C GLY A 236 -19.20 -11.56 -15.51
N ALA A 237 -20.51 -11.77 -15.80
CA ALA A 237 -21.44 -10.67 -16.01
C ALA A 237 -21.65 -9.82 -14.74
N ASP A 238 -21.38 -10.41 -13.57
CA ASP A 238 -21.44 -9.83 -12.25
C ASP A 238 -20.50 -10.57 -11.28
N ALA A 239 -20.35 -10.07 -10.05
CA ALA A 239 -19.49 -10.67 -9.04
C ALA A 239 -19.86 -12.13 -8.73
N ASP A 240 -21.14 -12.50 -8.72
CA ASP A 240 -21.61 -13.85 -8.44
C ASP A 240 -21.23 -14.82 -9.56
N SER A 241 -21.36 -14.42 -10.80
CA SER A 241 -20.95 -15.22 -11.97
C SER A 241 -19.44 -15.35 -12.04
N LYS A 242 -18.68 -14.29 -11.78
CA LYS A 242 -17.21 -14.31 -11.70
C LYS A 242 -16.73 -15.33 -10.66
N GLU A 243 -17.25 -15.28 -9.42
CA GLU A 243 -16.91 -16.24 -8.37
C GLU A 243 -17.23 -17.70 -8.75
N LYS A 244 -18.36 -17.90 -9.47
CA LYS A 244 -18.76 -19.24 -9.92
C LYS A 244 -17.80 -19.80 -10.96
N LEU A 245 -17.40 -19.00 -11.94
CA LEU A 245 -16.44 -19.40 -12.99
C LEU A 245 -15.06 -19.70 -12.38
N HIS A 246 -14.57 -18.88 -11.47
CA HIS A 246 -13.33 -19.14 -10.73
C HIS A 246 -13.43 -20.44 -9.90
N SER A 247 -14.54 -20.66 -9.18
CA SER A 247 -14.74 -21.91 -8.43
C SER A 247 -14.76 -23.14 -9.34
N GLN A 248 -15.27 -23.03 -10.55
CA GLN A 248 -15.23 -24.11 -11.54
C GLN A 248 -13.80 -24.42 -11.96
N ALA A 249 -13.00 -23.40 -12.31
CA ALA A 249 -11.58 -23.55 -12.65
C ALA A 249 -10.79 -24.19 -11.50
N PHE A 250 -10.98 -23.71 -10.27
CA PHE A 250 -10.20 -24.14 -9.11
C PHE A 250 -10.56 -25.54 -8.60
N ILE A 251 -11.84 -25.95 -8.69
CA ILE A 251 -12.31 -27.20 -8.09
C ILE A 251 -12.55 -28.28 -9.13
N THR A 252 -13.23 -27.95 -10.22
CA THR A 252 -13.56 -28.94 -11.26
C THR A 252 -12.37 -29.22 -12.15
N TYR A 253 -11.67 -28.17 -12.54
CA TYR A 253 -10.54 -28.24 -13.47
C TYR A 253 -9.19 -27.90 -12.82
N GLY A 254 -9.10 -27.97 -11.48
CA GLY A 254 -7.92 -27.54 -10.74
C GLY A 254 -6.64 -28.27 -11.11
N ASP A 255 -6.69 -29.60 -11.37
CA ASP A 255 -5.50 -30.35 -11.79
C ASP A 255 -5.00 -29.89 -13.17
N LYS A 256 -5.93 -29.62 -14.07
CA LYS A 256 -5.61 -29.12 -15.41
C LYS A 256 -5.02 -27.72 -15.34
N LEU A 257 -5.67 -26.81 -14.58
CA LEU A 257 -5.17 -25.45 -14.39
C LEU A 257 -3.77 -25.46 -13.77
N ALA A 258 -3.55 -26.27 -12.72
CA ALA A 258 -2.23 -26.38 -12.09
C ALA A 258 -1.16 -26.89 -13.07
N THR A 259 -1.48 -27.94 -13.87
CA THR A 259 -0.58 -28.46 -14.90
C THR A 259 -0.25 -27.39 -15.96
N ASN A 260 -1.25 -26.62 -16.38
CA ASN A 260 -1.06 -25.56 -17.37
C ASN A 260 -0.24 -24.39 -16.81
N ILE A 261 -0.40 -24.06 -15.52
CA ILE A 261 0.46 -23.07 -14.82
C ILE A 261 1.90 -23.55 -14.85
N MET A 262 2.19 -24.80 -14.44
CA MET A 262 3.57 -25.33 -14.45
C MET A 262 4.18 -25.29 -15.84
N SER A 263 3.41 -25.68 -16.87
CA SER A 263 3.88 -25.61 -18.26
C SER A 263 4.17 -24.20 -18.73
N LEU A 264 3.42 -23.20 -18.25
CA LEU A 264 3.66 -21.79 -18.56
C LEU A 264 4.95 -21.29 -17.89
N LEU A 265 5.17 -21.63 -16.61
CA LEU A 265 6.37 -21.26 -15.87
C LEU A 265 7.62 -21.76 -16.57
N ASP A 266 7.63 -23.05 -16.95
CA ASP A 266 8.73 -23.67 -17.69
C ASP A 266 8.95 -23.03 -19.08
N ALA A 267 7.86 -22.71 -19.80
CA ALA A 267 7.95 -22.18 -21.18
C ALA A 267 8.56 -20.78 -21.27
N TYR A 268 8.40 -19.96 -20.24
CA TYR A 268 8.86 -18.57 -20.19
C TYR A 268 10.00 -18.34 -19.21
N ASP A 269 10.46 -19.36 -18.51
CA ASP A 269 11.49 -19.27 -17.46
C ASP A 269 11.11 -18.27 -16.36
N PHE A 270 9.85 -18.36 -15.90
CA PHE A 270 9.35 -17.56 -14.81
C PHE A 270 9.84 -18.07 -13.45
N ASP A 271 10.12 -17.17 -12.52
CA ASP A 271 10.52 -17.50 -11.15
C ASP A 271 9.31 -17.83 -10.24
N GLY A 272 8.08 -17.52 -10.66
CA GLY A 272 6.88 -17.79 -9.86
C GLY A 272 5.58 -17.34 -10.50
N PHE A 273 4.49 -17.67 -9.81
CA PHE A 273 3.12 -17.40 -10.25
C PHE A 273 2.32 -16.67 -9.18
N TYR A 274 1.60 -15.62 -9.59
CA TYR A 274 0.78 -14.79 -8.70
C TYR A 274 -0.68 -14.81 -9.12
N PHE A 275 -1.56 -14.90 -8.14
CA PHE A 275 -2.99 -14.67 -8.31
C PHE A 275 -3.36 -13.25 -7.92
N ASP A 276 -4.07 -12.59 -8.82
CA ASP A 276 -4.79 -11.36 -8.54
C ASP A 276 -6.28 -11.64 -8.74
N TYR A 277 -6.88 -12.27 -7.73
CA TYR A 277 -8.31 -12.65 -7.75
C TYR A 277 -9.16 -11.59 -7.04
N GLU A 278 -9.68 -10.67 -7.81
CA GLU A 278 -10.51 -9.59 -7.32
C GLU A 278 -12.01 -9.85 -7.60
N TYR A 279 -12.84 -10.36 -6.71
CA TYR A 279 -12.40 -10.83 -5.37
C TYR A 279 -13.21 -12.06 -4.96
N PRO A 280 -12.71 -12.95 -4.12
CA PRO A 280 -13.49 -14.04 -3.54
C PRO A 280 -14.37 -13.50 -2.39
N TYR A 281 -15.50 -12.86 -2.70
CA TYR A 281 -16.37 -12.23 -1.70
C TYR A 281 -17.03 -13.23 -0.74
N LYS A 282 -17.48 -14.39 -1.27
CA LYS A 282 -18.21 -15.38 -0.49
C LYS A 282 -17.29 -16.34 0.25
N ALA A 283 -17.76 -16.86 1.39
CA ALA A 283 -17.02 -17.88 2.12
C ALA A 283 -16.75 -19.16 1.28
N LYS A 284 -17.63 -19.47 0.32
CA LYS A 284 -17.43 -20.59 -0.61
C LYS A 284 -16.26 -20.31 -1.56
N SER A 285 -16.23 -19.16 -2.21
CA SER A 285 -15.18 -18.79 -3.16
C SER A 285 -13.81 -18.69 -2.48
N ARG A 286 -13.73 -18.10 -1.27
CA ARG A 286 -12.50 -18.11 -0.48
C ARG A 286 -12.01 -19.52 -0.14
N ARG A 287 -12.93 -20.43 0.21
CA ARG A 287 -12.59 -21.82 0.49
C ARG A 287 -12.13 -22.57 -0.76
N ASP A 288 -12.78 -22.35 -1.90
CA ASP A 288 -12.44 -22.98 -3.16
C ASP A 288 -11.07 -22.47 -3.65
N PHE A 289 -10.82 -21.20 -3.59
CA PHE A 289 -9.51 -20.61 -3.86
C PHE A 289 -8.44 -21.15 -2.91
N SER A 290 -8.71 -21.21 -1.60
CA SER A 290 -7.78 -21.78 -0.61
C SER A 290 -7.39 -23.23 -0.93
N LYS A 291 -8.34 -24.03 -1.39
CA LYS A 291 -8.04 -25.42 -1.79
C LYS A 291 -7.16 -25.51 -3.02
N PHE A 292 -7.38 -24.61 -3.96
CA PHE A 292 -6.58 -24.57 -5.18
C PHE A 292 -5.14 -24.09 -4.88
N ILE A 293 -4.96 -23.08 -4.04
CA ILE A 293 -3.62 -22.63 -3.59
C ILE A 293 -2.84 -23.83 -3.01
N VAL A 294 -3.43 -24.58 -2.08
CA VAL A 294 -2.76 -25.75 -1.46
C VAL A 294 -2.41 -26.82 -2.49
N ARG A 295 -3.31 -27.09 -3.45
CA ARG A 295 -3.04 -28.04 -4.53
C ARG A 295 -1.91 -27.59 -5.44
N LEU A 296 -1.88 -26.31 -5.79
CA LEU A 296 -0.85 -25.77 -6.67
C LEU A 296 0.52 -25.76 -5.97
N ASP A 297 0.58 -25.39 -4.69
CA ASP A 297 1.79 -25.42 -3.87
C ASP A 297 2.47 -26.80 -3.88
N GLU A 298 1.70 -27.89 -3.81
CA GLU A 298 2.23 -29.26 -3.88
C GLU A 298 2.97 -29.58 -5.21
N MET A 299 2.75 -28.75 -6.25
CA MET A 299 3.37 -28.90 -7.58
C MET A 299 4.46 -27.85 -7.86
N MET A 300 4.45 -26.72 -7.14
CA MET A 300 5.33 -25.57 -7.45
C MET A 300 6.82 -25.84 -7.25
N GLY A 301 7.20 -26.74 -6.33
CA GLY A 301 8.62 -27.06 -6.09
C GLY A 301 9.41 -25.82 -5.66
N GLU A 302 10.33 -25.37 -6.49
CA GLU A 302 11.16 -24.17 -6.23
C GLU A 302 10.52 -22.86 -6.73
N TYR A 303 9.42 -22.95 -7.48
CA TYR A 303 8.71 -21.76 -7.97
C TYR A 303 7.99 -21.04 -6.83
N ILE A 304 7.99 -19.70 -6.88
CA ILE A 304 7.31 -18.86 -5.91
C ILE A 304 5.80 -18.84 -6.19
N LEU A 305 4.99 -19.12 -5.17
CA LEU A 305 3.53 -18.99 -5.22
C LEU A 305 3.10 -17.73 -4.46
N GLY A 306 2.54 -16.76 -5.16
CA GLY A 306 2.10 -15.49 -4.60
C GLY A 306 0.61 -15.20 -4.80
N ALA A 307 0.09 -14.24 -4.02
CA ALA A 307 -1.26 -13.72 -4.20
C ALA A 307 -1.35 -12.26 -3.76
N SER A 308 -2.08 -11.43 -4.54
CA SER A 308 -2.45 -10.08 -4.17
C SER A 308 -3.78 -10.10 -3.43
N LEU A 309 -3.79 -9.55 -2.22
CA LEU A 309 -4.93 -9.61 -1.31
C LEU A 309 -5.18 -8.26 -0.63
N SER A 310 -6.45 -7.92 -0.46
CA SER A 310 -6.86 -6.77 0.37
C SER A 310 -7.18 -7.21 1.79
N HIS A 311 -7.12 -6.29 2.74
CA HIS A 311 -7.40 -6.53 4.17
C HIS A 311 -8.79 -7.14 4.42
N TRP A 312 -9.77 -6.87 3.57
CA TRP A 312 -11.14 -7.36 3.72
C TRP A 312 -11.39 -8.73 3.05
N ASN A 313 -10.50 -9.22 2.18
CA ASN A 313 -10.61 -10.53 1.55
C ASN A 313 -9.50 -11.54 1.92
N CYS A 314 -8.59 -11.17 2.81
CA CYS A 314 -7.44 -11.98 3.23
C CYS A 314 -7.79 -13.21 4.10
N SER A 315 -9.08 -13.52 4.32
CA SER A 315 -9.50 -14.64 5.15
C SER A 315 -9.45 -15.98 4.39
N LEU A 316 -8.25 -16.46 4.10
CA LEU A 316 -7.99 -17.79 3.53
C LEU A 316 -7.89 -18.87 4.62
N SER A 317 -7.84 -20.15 4.23
CA SER A 317 -7.56 -21.24 5.17
C SER A 317 -6.12 -21.15 5.68
N LYS A 318 -5.86 -21.65 6.89
CA LYS A 318 -4.51 -21.67 7.46
C LYS A 318 -3.50 -22.43 6.59
N SER A 319 -3.95 -23.50 5.91
CA SER A 319 -3.11 -24.25 4.99
C SER A 319 -2.77 -23.43 3.74
N ALA A 320 -3.73 -22.68 3.17
CA ALA A 320 -3.46 -21.83 2.04
C ALA A 320 -2.55 -20.64 2.42
N ILE A 321 -2.75 -20.02 3.59
CA ILE A 321 -1.85 -18.98 4.11
C ILE A 321 -0.42 -19.49 4.23
N LYS A 322 -0.24 -20.75 4.70
CA LYS A 322 1.09 -21.36 4.84
C LYS A 322 1.72 -21.69 3.48
N ALA A 323 0.89 -22.11 2.51
CA ALA A 323 1.31 -22.48 1.16
C ALA A 323 1.77 -21.29 0.32
N LEU A 324 1.30 -20.08 0.63
CA LEU A 324 1.79 -18.87 -0.05
C LEU A 324 3.21 -18.54 0.40
N ASP A 325 4.10 -18.31 -0.57
CA ASP A 325 5.45 -17.81 -0.35
C ASP A 325 5.49 -16.29 -0.26
N ARG A 326 4.58 -15.61 -0.97
CA ARG A 326 4.50 -14.15 -1.07
C ARG A 326 3.06 -13.69 -1.02
N VAL A 327 2.84 -12.54 -0.41
CA VAL A 327 1.53 -11.90 -0.34
C VAL A 327 1.69 -10.40 -0.56
N GLU A 328 1.14 -9.91 -1.65
CA GLU A 328 1.08 -8.49 -1.97
C GLU A 328 -0.14 -7.89 -1.29
N ILE A 329 0.07 -7.06 -0.28
CA ILE A 329 -1.01 -6.40 0.45
C ILE A 329 -1.46 -5.18 -0.35
N MET A 330 -2.64 -5.23 -0.96
CA MET A 330 -3.24 -4.10 -1.66
C MET A 330 -3.75 -3.07 -0.63
N ALA A 331 -2.83 -2.26 -0.08
CA ALA A 331 -3.08 -1.28 0.96
C ALA A 331 -3.39 0.10 0.36
N TYR A 332 -4.27 0.16 -0.62
CA TYR A 332 -4.67 1.37 -1.35
C TYR A 332 -6.13 1.26 -1.82
N ASP A 333 -6.64 2.26 -2.55
CA ASP A 333 -8.00 2.34 -3.11
C ASP A 333 -9.12 2.34 -2.08
N GLU A 334 -8.92 2.99 -1.00
CA GLU A 334 -9.94 3.16 0.00
C GLU A 334 -10.70 4.48 -0.24
N SER A 335 -11.98 4.55 0.09
CA SER A 335 -12.90 5.62 -0.32
C SER A 335 -12.94 6.85 0.57
N THR A 336 -12.02 7.05 1.48
CA THR A 336 -11.96 8.22 2.35
C THR A 336 -10.87 9.20 1.93
N TRP A 337 -11.03 10.44 2.30
CA TRP A 337 -10.07 11.51 2.10
C TRP A 337 -8.70 11.11 2.66
N ASN A 338 -7.62 11.37 1.94
CA ASN A 338 -6.24 11.01 2.29
C ASN A 338 -5.90 9.51 2.38
N GLN A 339 -6.67 8.63 1.80
CA GLN A 339 -6.42 7.20 1.93
C GLN A 339 -5.16 6.70 1.25
N HIS A 340 -4.77 7.31 0.14
CA HIS A 340 -3.49 7.00 -0.45
C HIS A 340 -2.33 7.46 0.42
N SER A 341 -2.51 8.50 1.24
CA SER A 341 -1.48 9.04 2.13
C SER A 341 -1.53 8.51 3.56
N GLY A 342 -2.68 7.97 4.02
CA GLY A 342 -2.85 7.60 5.43
C GLY A 342 -2.13 6.31 5.85
N PHE A 343 -1.51 6.32 7.03
CA PHE A 343 -1.03 5.13 7.72
C PHE A 343 -2.09 4.50 8.63
N GLY A 344 -2.92 5.31 9.25
CA GLY A 344 -3.85 4.88 10.29
C GLY A 344 -5.12 4.24 9.79
N THR A 345 -5.55 4.60 8.60
CA THR A 345 -6.73 4.03 7.97
C THR A 345 -6.43 2.70 7.27
N LYS A 346 -7.40 2.13 6.62
CA LYS A 346 -7.34 0.80 6.00
C LYS A 346 -6.23 0.61 4.95
N GLY A 347 -5.72 1.69 4.37
CA GLY A 347 -4.65 1.66 3.37
C GLY A 347 -3.23 1.53 3.89
N GLY A 348 -3.02 1.43 5.18
CA GLY A 348 -1.68 1.40 5.78
C GLY A 348 -1.55 0.37 6.90
N ALA A 349 -1.17 0.83 8.08
CA ALA A 349 -0.92 -0.01 9.26
C ALA A 349 -2.09 -0.94 9.62
N LEU A 350 -3.36 -0.50 9.44
CA LEU A 350 -4.52 -1.33 9.72
C LEU A 350 -4.61 -2.54 8.77
N SER A 351 -4.27 -2.37 7.49
CA SER A 351 -4.22 -3.50 6.55
C SER A 351 -3.25 -4.57 7.04
N ILE A 352 -2.04 -4.18 7.42
CA ILE A 352 -1.01 -5.10 7.94
C ILE A 352 -1.50 -5.84 9.18
N LEU A 353 -2.15 -5.15 10.12
CA LEU A 353 -2.70 -5.78 11.33
C LEU A 353 -3.77 -6.82 11.02
N GLN A 354 -4.59 -6.64 9.98
CA GLN A 354 -5.56 -7.65 9.58
C GLN A 354 -4.87 -8.93 9.09
N PHE A 355 -3.81 -8.82 8.30
CA PHE A 355 -3.02 -9.97 7.86
C PHE A 355 -2.36 -10.67 9.04
N LYS A 356 -1.70 -9.94 9.94
CA LYS A 356 -1.10 -10.47 11.17
C LYS A 356 -2.13 -11.24 12.01
N ARG A 357 -3.34 -10.69 12.20
CA ARG A 357 -4.45 -11.35 12.94
C ARG A 357 -4.97 -12.61 12.25
N LYS A 358 -4.89 -12.70 10.94
CA LYS A 358 -5.27 -13.91 10.19
C LYS A 358 -4.18 -14.97 10.21
N GLY A 359 -3.00 -14.65 10.73
CA GLY A 359 -1.88 -15.59 10.89
C GLY A 359 -0.94 -15.63 9.68
N TYR A 360 -0.90 -14.57 8.88
CA TYR A 360 0.14 -14.41 7.87
C TYR A 360 1.48 -14.11 8.55
N ASP A 361 2.53 -14.67 7.99
CA ASP A 361 3.90 -14.32 8.32
C ASP A 361 4.24 -13.01 7.59
N LEU A 362 4.51 -11.95 8.35
CA LEU A 362 4.76 -10.64 7.78
C LEU A 362 6.02 -10.60 6.91
N SER A 363 7.01 -11.43 7.17
CA SER A 363 8.22 -11.54 6.33
C SER A 363 7.92 -12.05 4.91
N LYS A 364 6.76 -12.65 4.70
CA LYS A 364 6.24 -13.06 3.39
C LYS A 364 5.31 -12.01 2.75
N CYS A 365 5.03 -10.90 3.44
CA CYS A 365 4.09 -9.88 2.99
C CYS A 365 4.82 -8.63 2.51
N ASP A 366 4.39 -8.09 1.37
CA ASP A 366 4.89 -6.84 0.82
C ASP A 366 3.80 -5.77 0.90
N LEU A 367 4.14 -4.56 1.38
CA LEU A 367 3.19 -3.46 1.52
C LEU A 367 2.95 -2.81 0.16
N GLY A 368 1.70 -2.78 -0.28
CA GLY A 368 1.30 -2.12 -1.53
C GLY A 368 1.43 -0.60 -1.47
N LEU A 369 2.13 -0.05 -2.45
CA LEU A 369 2.37 1.37 -2.66
C LEU A 369 1.71 1.83 -3.96
N PRO A 370 0.75 2.78 -3.93
CA PRO A 370 0.15 3.29 -5.13
C PRO A 370 1.05 4.36 -5.77
N PHE A 371 1.42 4.17 -7.04
CA PHE A 371 2.12 5.17 -7.84
C PHE A 371 1.16 5.95 -8.76
N TYR A 372 -0.04 6.20 -8.26
CA TYR A 372 -1.11 6.90 -8.96
C TYR A 372 -1.96 7.69 -7.96
N GLY A 373 -2.77 8.61 -8.47
CA GLY A 373 -3.72 9.36 -7.68
C GLY A 373 -5.15 8.85 -7.80
N ARG A 374 -5.97 9.23 -6.83
CA ARG A 374 -7.43 9.00 -6.80
C ARG A 374 -8.15 10.30 -6.66
N THR A 375 -9.13 10.54 -7.53
CA THR A 375 -10.01 11.70 -7.43
C THR A 375 -11.07 11.48 -6.35
N HIS A 376 -11.34 12.54 -5.61
CA HIS A 376 -12.42 12.63 -4.65
C HIS A 376 -13.40 13.72 -5.10
N GLY A 377 -14.60 13.32 -5.47
CA GLY A 377 -15.60 14.16 -6.14
C GLY A 377 -15.46 14.15 -7.67
N GLY A 378 -16.52 14.51 -8.36
CA GLY A 378 -16.56 14.48 -9.83
C GLY A 378 -16.46 13.08 -10.43
N ASP A 379 -15.99 13.01 -11.68
CA ASP A 379 -15.73 11.73 -12.35
C ASP A 379 -14.48 11.06 -11.77
N GLU A 380 -14.58 9.76 -11.55
CA GLU A 380 -13.47 8.98 -11.02
C GLU A 380 -12.33 8.87 -12.06
N THR A 381 -11.15 9.39 -11.72
CA THR A 381 -9.96 9.28 -12.54
C THR A 381 -8.79 8.69 -11.74
N TRP A 382 -7.82 8.13 -12.47
CA TRP A 382 -6.66 7.44 -11.92
C TRP A 382 -5.39 7.97 -12.61
N PRO A 383 -5.03 9.25 -12.38
CA PRO A 383 -3.83 9.80 -13.00
C PRO A 383 -2.59 9.11 -12.44
N SER A 384 -1.64 8.77 -13.32
CA SER A 384 -0.34 8.28 -12.87
C SER A 384 0.41 9.35 -12.09
N TYR A 385 1.32 8.96 -11.23
CA TYR A 385 2.15 9.91 -10.49
C TYR A 385 2.93 10.83 -11.45
N ALA A 386 3.46 10.28 -12.55
CA ALA A 386 4.12 11.07 -13.58
C ALA A 386 3.24 12.21 -14.15
N GLN A 387 1.92 11.98 -14.28
CA GLN A 387 0.99 13.03 -14.73
C GLN A 387 0.72 14.11 -13.65
N LEU A 388 1.00 13.80 -12.39
CA LEU A 388 0.78 14.73 -11.28
C LEU A 388 2.01 15.58 -10.96
N VAL A 389 3.22 15.08 -11.26
CA VAL A 389 4.49 15.72 -10.87
C VAL A 389 4.61 17.17 -11.32
N GLU A 390 4.13 17.50 -12.54
CA GLU A 390 4.17 18.88 -13.03
C GLU A 390 3.39 19.87 -12.16
N LYS A 391 2.39 19.36 -11.40
CA LYS A 391 1.51 20.15 -10.53
C LYS A 391 2.04 20.29 -9.10
N LEU A 392 3.08 19.52 -8.75
CA LEU A 392 3.67 19.50 -7.42
C LEU A 392 4.67 20.64 -7.17
N GLU A 393 4.98 21.45 -8.19
CA GLU A 393 5.97 22.55 -8.09
C GLU A 393 7.30 22.12 -7.45
N ASN A 394 7.69 20.85 -7.65
CA ASN A 394 8.84 20.17 -7.03
C ASN A 394 8.74 20.04 -5.49
N ASN A 395 7.53 19.99 -4.94
CA ASN A 395 7.33 19.75 -3.52
C ASN A 395 7.21 18.25 -3.20
N PRO A 396 8.24 17.56 -2.67
CA PRO A 396 8.22 16.13 -2.38
C PRO A 396 7.33 15.74 -1.19
N PHE A 397 6.85 16.72 -0.43
CA PHE A 397 5.99 16.51 0.74
C PHE A 397 4.49 16.56 0.41
N GLU A 398 4.14 16.93 -0.81
CA GLU A 398 2.75 17.01 -1.24
C GLU A 398 2.16 15.61 -1.46
N ASN A 399 0.93 15.38 -0.98
CA ASN A 399 0.19 14.14 -1.16
C ASN A 399 -1.22 14.35 -1.73
N TYR A 400 -1.58 15.58 -2.02
CA TYR A 400 -2.83 15.90 -2.71
C TYR A 400 -2.71 17.16 -3.54
N ILE A 401 -3.52 17.28 -4.57
CA ILE A 401 -3.72 18.50 -5.33
C ILE A 401 -5.21 18.77 -5.48
N GLN A 402 -5.57 20.05 -5.52
CA GLN A 402 -6.92 20.49 -5.84
C GLN A 402 -6.96 20.95 -7.29
N GLU A 403 -7.88 20.39 -8.06
CA GLU A 403 -8.16 20.81 -9.43
C GLU A 403 -9.58 21.33 -9.54
N VAL A 404 -9.75 22.39 -10.31
CA VAL A 404 -11.05 22.97 -10.61
C VAL A 404 -11.43 22.58 -12.04
N TYR A 405 -12.49 21.79 -12.16
CA TYR A 405 -13.03 21.38 -13.45
C TYR A 405 -14.37 22.07 -13.70
N GLY A 406 -14.66 22.36 -14.96
CA GLY A 406 -15.97 22.84 -15.39
C GLY A 406 -15.99 24.20 -16.07
N THR A 407 -17.20 24.66 -16.38
CA THR A 407 -17.48 25.98 -16.95
C THR A 407 -17.79 26.99 -15.85
N ILE A 408 -17.81 28.29 -16.18
CA ILE A 408 -18.09 29.40 -15.23
C ILE A 408 -19.42 29.18 -14.47
N GLU A 409 -20.32 28.36 -14.99
CA GLU A 409 -21.66 28.09 -14.40
C GLU A 409 -21.69 26.81 -13.53
N ASN A 410 -20.72 25.87 -13.71
CA ASN A 410 -20.61 24.62 -12.95
C ASN A 410 -19.14 24.33 -12.71
N ILE A 411 -18.59 24.89 -11.66
CA ILE A 411 -17.22 24.65 -11.22
C ILE A 411 -17.25 23.58 -10.13
N ASP A 412 -16.77 22.39 -10.44
CA ASP A 412 -16.54 21.34 -9.43
C ASP A 412 -15.06 21.34 -9.03
N ALA A 413 -14.80 21.50 -7.75
CA ALA A 413 -13.48 21.29 -7.17
C ALA A 413 -13.27 19.81 -6.90
N VAL A 414 -12.24 19.23 -7.48
CA VAL A 414 -11.87 17.83 -7.31
C VAL A 414 -10.54 17.79 -6.56
N THR A 415 -10.48 17.01 -5.50
CA THR A 415 -9.24 16.72 -4.81
C THR A 415 -8.67 15.40 -5.33
N ILE A 416 -7.39 15.38 -5.69
CA ILE A 416 -6.67 14.17 -6.07
C ILE A 416 -5.69 13.87 -4.95
N SER A 417 -5.85 12.74 -4.28
CA SER A 417 -4.89 12.24 -3.31
C SER A 417 -3.94 11.23 -3.95
N PHE A 418 -2.69 11.25 -3.52
CA PHE A 418 -1.62 10.38 -4.00
C PHE A 418 -0.54 10.23 -2.92
N ASN A 419 0.48 9.43 -3.17
CA ASN A 419 1.66 9.35 -2.31
C ASN A 419 2.83 10.09 -2.99
N GLY A 420 3.29 11.17 -2.37
CA GLY A 420 4.51 11.89 -2.78
C GLY A 420 5.78 11.18 -2.28
N VAL A 421 6.94 11.73 -2.64
CA VAL A 421 8.26 11.16 -2.33
C VAL A 421 8.42 10.85 -0.84
N GLN A 422 8.04 11.80 0.04
CA GLN A 422 8.22 11.59 1.48
C GLN A 422 7.29 10.48 2.01
N MET A 423 6.04 10.40 1.55
CA MET A 423 5.12 9.36 1.96
C MET A 423 5.62 7.96 1.55
N ILE A 424 6.22 7.84 0.38
CA ILE A 424 6.81 6.57 -0.10
C ILE A 424 8.01 6.18 0.77
N LYS A 425 8.87 7.13 1.14
CA LYS A 425 9.95 6.88 2.10
C LYS A 425 9.42 6.37 3.44
N ASP A 426 8.45 7.09 4.02
CA ASP A 426 7.84 6.73 5.31
C ASP A 426 7.26 5.32 5.29
N LYS A 427 6.51 4.97 4.24
CA LYS A 427 5.92 3.63 4.10
C LYS A 427 6.96 2.55 3.88
N THR A 428 8.02 2.83 3.14
CA THR A 428 9.13 1.89 2.93
C THR A 428 9.88 1.64 4.22
N ALA A 429 10.23 2.71 4.93
CA ALA A 429 10.86 2.65 6.24
C ALA A 429 10.02 1.84 7.23
N PHE A 430 8.75 2.19 7.36
CA PHE A 430 7.81 1.48 8.20
C PHE A 430 7.71 -0.01 7.85
N ALA A 431 7.62 -0.37 6.56
CA ALA A 431 7.54 -1.75 6.13
C ALA A 431 8.78 -2.56 6.58
N ASN A 432 9.98 -1.99 6.36
CA ASN A 432 11.23 -2.61 6.79
C ASN A 432 11.27 -2.78 8.32
N ASP A 433 11.02 -1.71 9.06
CA ASP A 433 11.22 -1.66 10.51
C ASP A 433 10.13 -2.44 11.28
N TYR A 434 8.93 -2.58 10.71
CA TYR A 434 7.86 -3.41 11.25
C TYR A 434 8.01 -4.90 10.92
N GLY A 435 9.01 -5.26 10.09
CA GLY A 435 9.36 -6.63 9.75
C GLY A 435 8.53 -7.24 8.62
N LEU A 436 8.07 -6.41 7.66
CA LEU A 436 7.52 -6.93 6.42
C LEU A 436 8.65 -7.45 5.53
N GLY A 437 8.28 -8.30 4.57
CA GLY A 437 9.23 -8.84 3.61
C GLY A 437 9.64 -7.85 2.53
N GLY A 438 8.84 -6.80 2.28
CA GLY A 438 9.10 -5.83 1.25
C GLY A 438 8.00 -4.81 1.03
N VAL A 439 8.10 -4.14 -0.10
CA VAL A 439 7.07 -3.27 -0.67
C VAL A 439 6.69 -3.73 -2.07
N MET A 440 5.44 -3.51 -2.46
CA MET A 440 4.94 -3.79 -3.81
C MET A 440 4.40 -2.52 -4.44
N VAL A 441 4.81 -2.23 -5.66
CA VAL A 441 4.44 -1.02 -6.41
C VAL A 441 3.37 -1.32 -7.45
N TRP A 442 2.25 -0.61 -7.39
CA TRP A 442 1.26 -0.54 -8.45
C TRP A 442 1.30 0.84 -9.11
N HIS A 443 1.86 0.98 -10.31
CA HIS A 443 2.67 0.05 -11.10
C HIS A 443 3.87 0.78 -11.75
N TYR A 444 4.81 0.04 -12.30
CA TYR A 444 6.09 0.51 -12.86
C TYR A 444 6.01 1.77 -13.73
N SER A 445 5.08 1.77 -14.70
CA SER A 445 4.97 2.86 -15.68
C SER A 445 4.31 4.13 -15.14
N CYS A 446 3.88 4.15 -13.87
CA CYS A 446 3.26 5.33 -13.25
C CYS A 446 4.28 6.32 -12.68
N ASP A 447 5.52 5.91 -12.45
CA ASP A 447 6.57 6.78 -11.93
C ASP A 447 7.18 7.68 -13.02
N VAL A 448 7.79 8.77 -12.60
CA VAL A 448 8.66 9.59 -13.44
C VAL A 448 9.98 8.87 -13.72
N SER A 449 10.86 9.49 -14.54
CA SER A 449 12.21 8.95 -14.74
C SER A 449 12.97 8.80 -13.42
N TYR A 450 13.74 7.69 -13.30
CA TYR A 450 14.55 7.41 -12.12
C TYR A 450 15.61 8.48 -11.82
N GLU A 451 16.04 9.24 -12.81
CA GLU A 451 16.97 10.35 -12.63
C GLU A 451 16.35 11.53 -11.86
N SER A 452 15.04 11.67 -11.91
CA SER A 452 14.32 12.74 -11.22
C SER A 452 14.41 12.60 -9.69
N ASP A 453 14.55 13.73 -8.99
CA ASP A 453 14.44 13.75 -7.52
C ASP A 453 13.02 13.51 -7.03
N MET A 454 12.04 13.56 -7.94
CA MET A 454 10.65 13.20 -7.69
C MET A 454 10.35 11.70 -7.91
N SER A 455 11.32 10.86 -8.32
CA SER A 455 11.08 9.44 -8.54
C SER A 455 10.74 8.70 -7.26
N LEU A 456 9.62 7.98 -7.28
CA LEU A 456 9.16 7.18 -6.16
C LEU A 456 9.98 5.91 -5.98
N PHE A 457 10.51 5.30 -7.05
CA PHE A 457 11.48 4.21 -6.92
C PHE A 457 12.79 4.68 -6.28
N LYS A 458 13.26 5.89 -6.63
CA LYS A 458 14.42 6.49 -5.98
C LYS A 458 14.15 6.77 -4.50
N ALA A 459 12.93 7.18 -4.15
CA ALA A 459 12.50 7.36 -2.76
C ALA A 459 12.57 6.06 -1.95
N ILE A 460 12.10 4.93 -2.52
CA ILE A 460 12.23 3.60 -1.89
C ILE A 460 13.70 3.31 -1.61
N GLN A 461 14.57 3.43 -2.61
CA GLN A 461 16.01 3.13 -2.46
C GLN A 461 16.68 4.06 -1.46
N THR A 462 16.32 5.35 -1.45
CA THR A 462 16.86 6.31 -0.48
C THR A 462 16.50 5.91 0.95
N SER A 463 15.23 5.53 1.18
CA SER A 463 14.78 5.09 2.50
C SER A 463 15.50 3.80 2.97
N LEU A 464 15.72 2.85 2.07
CA LEU A 464 16.45 1.62 2.42
C LEU A 464 17.95 1.89 2.68
N ALA A 465 18.54 2.88 2.00
CA ALA A 465 19.95 3.24 2.19
C ALA A 465 20.22 3.92 3.56
N THR A 466 19.22 4.57 4.17
CA THR A 466 19.37 5.17 5.50
C THR A 466 19.37 4.15 6.64
N ARG A 467 19.10 2.87 6.35
CA ARG A 467 19.06 1.75 7.30
C ARG A 467 20.27 0.80 7.19
N ASN A 468 21.35 1.24 6.54
CA ASN A 468 22.59 0.48 6.33
C ASN A 468 23.58 0.63 7.48
#